data_be2bc1ebe8fd5213f728bd7e7503980d
#
_entry.id   be2bc1ebe8fd5213f728bd7e7503980d
#
_cell.length_a   1.000
_cell.length_b   1.000
_cell.length_c   1.000
_cell.angle_alpha   90.00
_cell.angle_beta   90.00
_cell.angle_gamma   90.00
#
_symmetry.space_group_name_H-M   'P 1'
#
loop_
_entity.id
_entity.type
_entity.pdbx_description
1 polymer ?
#
loop_
_entity_poly.entity_id
_entity_poly.type
_entity_poly.pdbx_seq_one_letter_code
_entity_poly.pdbx_strand_id
1 'polypeptide(L)'
;MSADNIHHVETAEHFDSLLAANTYVAVDFYADWCPPCKAIAPIYKSLADKHSAENTLAFAKVNVDNVQKIAARYGITAMPTFLFFKDGQQVAVNGQAMIQGADPRSLGAAAEKLGGLAQKRLEEAQTATA
;
A
#
# COMPACT_ATOMS: atom_id res chain seq x y z
N MET A 1 7.31 15.72 -16.29
CA MET A 1 6.16 15.20 -15.53
C MET A 1 6.68 14.26 -14.44
N SER A 2 6.40 14.56 -13.19
CA SER A 2 6.86 13.70 -12.12
C SER A 2 6.03 12.42 -12.10
N ALA A 3 6.70 11.29 -11.97
CA ALA A 3 6.02 10.02 -11.83
C ALA A 3 5.28 9.99 -10.49
N ASP A 4 4.04 9.55 -10.51
CA ASP A 4 3.30 9.30 -9.28
C ASP A 4 3.57 7.86 -8.87
N ASN A 5 4.25 7.67 -7.76
CA ASN A 5 4.58 6.34 -7.24
C ASN A 5 3.39 5.69 -6.51
N ILE A 6 2.23 6.33 -6.57
CA ILE A 6 1.01 5.77 -5.99
C ILE A 6 0.11 5.28 -7.13
N HIS A 7 -0.30 4.03 -7.03
CA HIS A 7 -1.24 3.44 -7.97
C HIS A 7 -2.67 3.72 -7.53
N HIS A 8 -3.38 4.54 -8.31
CA HIS A 8 -4.77 4.89 -8.03
C HIS A 8 -5.66 3.81 -8.61
N VAL A 9 -6.19 2.95 -7.75
CA VAL A 9 -6.99 1.79 -8.17
C VAL A 9 -8.38 2.24 -8.56
N GLU A 10 -8.82 1.90 -9.76
CA GLU A 10 -10.12 2.30 -10.29
C GLU A 10 -11.12 1.15 -10.37
N THR A 11 -10.63 -0.09 -10.45
CA THR A 11 -11.48 -1.28 -10.57
C THR A 11 -10.94 -2.42 -9.72
N ALA A 12 -11.77 -3.43 -9.46
CA ALA A 12 -11.34 -4.63 -8.77
C ALA A 12 -10.27 -5.39 -9.58
N GLU A 13 -10.42 -5.41 -10.90
CA GLU A 13 -9.47 -6.06 -11.81
C GLU A 13 -8.10 -5.39 -11.75
N HIS A 14 -8.09 -4.04 -11.70
CA HIS A 14 -6.85 -3.28 -11.54
C HIS A 14 -6.16 -3.64 -10.22
N PHE A 15 -6.94 -3.73 -9.14
CA PHE A 15 -6.43 -4.10 -7.83
C PHE A 15 -5.78 -5.49 -7.85
N ASP A 16 -6.47 -6.46 -8.42
CA ASP A 16 -5.98 -7.84 -8.49
C ASP A 16 -4.71 -7.94 -9.35
N SER A 17 -4.66 -7.18 -10.44
CA SER A 17 -3.46 -7.11 -11.30
C SER A 17 -2.27 -6.53 -10.54
N LEU A 18 -2.51 -5.50 -9.73
CA LEU A 18 -1.47 -4.87 -8.94
C LEU A 18 -0.88 -5.85 -7.91
N LEU A 19 -1.74 -6.60 -7.24
CA LEU A 19 -1.30 -7.63 -6.30
C LEU A 19 -0.48 -8.72 -6.99
N ALA A 20 -0.86 -9.10 -8.20
CA ALA A 20 -0.15 -10.13 -8.95
C ALA A 20 1.22 -9.64 -9.44
N ALA A 21 1.34 -8.36 -9.73
CA ALA A 21 2.55 -7.78 -10.32
C ALA A 21 3.64 -7.43 -9.31
N ASN A 22 3.31 -7.42 -8.01
CA ASN A 22 4.25 -6.95 -6.97
C ASN A 22 4.31 -7.94 -5.81
N THR A 23 5.51 -8.14 -5.28
CA THR A 23 5.70 -9.00 -4.11
C THR A 23 4.98 -8.43 -2.90
N TYR A 24 5.18 -7.12 -2.64
CA TYR A 24 4.57 -6.41 -1.52
C TYR A 24 3.71 -5.26 -2.02
N VAL A 25 2.55 -5.05 -1.42
CA VAL A 25 1.67 -3.93 -1.74
C VAL A 25 1.14 -3.33 -0.43
N ALA A 26 1.25 -2.00 -0.32
CA ALA A 26 0.60 -1.24 0.74
C ALA A 26 -0.61 -0.54 0.13
N VAL A 27 -1.74 -0.55 0.80
CA VAL A 27 -2.98 0.02 0.27
C VAL A 27 -3.60 0.98 1.28
N ASP A 28 -3.89 2.21 0.82
CA ASP A 28 -4.60 3.24 1.59
C ASP A 28 -6.05 3.26 1.14
N PHE A 29 -6.97 2.84 2.01
CA PHE A 29 -8.41 2.93 1.77
C PHE A 29 -8.89 4.27 2.33
N TYR A 30 -9.40 5.12 1.46
CA TYR A 30 -9.76 6.50 1.82
C TYR A 30 -11.09 6.92 1.20
N ALA A 31 -11.57 8.10 1.62
CA ALA A 31 -12.73 8.75 1.01
C ALA A 31 -12.41 10.24 0.85
N ASP A 32 -13.03 10.88 -0.16
CA ASP A 32 -12.78 12.29 -0.43
C ASP A 32 -13.29 13.22 0.68
N TRP A 33 -14.33 12.79 1.40
CA TRP A 33 -14.95 13.56 2.46
C TRP A 33 -14.27 13.38 3.83
N CYS A 34 -13.17 12.68 3.88
CA CYS A 34 -12.50 12.26 5.12
C CYS A 34 -11.32 13.18 5.46
N PRO A 35 -11.43 14.09 6.45
CA PRO A 35 -10.33 14.99 6.80
C PRO A 35 -9.05 14.26 7.23
N PRO A 36 -9.10 13.21 8.08
CA PRO A 36 -7.87 12.47 8.41
C PRO A 36 -7.19 11.86 7.19
N CYS A 37 -7.97 11.44 6.18
CA CYS A 37 -7.42 10.89 4.94
C CYS A 37 -6.60 11.96 4.21
N LYS A 38 -7.11 13.20 4.19
CA LYS A 38 -6.41 14.32 3.55
C LYS A 38 -5.15 14.69 4.31
N ALA A 39 -5.20 14.62 5.63
CA ALA A 39 -4.05 14.98 6.48
C ALA A 39 -2.88 14.00 6.28
N ILE A 40 -3.16 12.70 6.12
CA ILE A 40 -2.11 11.68 5.97
C ILE A 40 -1.63 11.54 4.52
N ALA A 41 -2.37 12.06 3.55
CA ALA A 41 -2.05 11.87 2.12
C ALA A 41 -0.64 12.32 1.75
N PRO A 42 -0.14 13.50 2.17
CA PRO A 42 1.24 13.90 1.83
C PRO A 42 2.28 12.96 2.43
N ILE A 43 2.01 12.44 3.62
CA ILE A 43 2.92 11.51 4.30
C ILE A 43 2.97 10.19 3.52
N TYR A 44 1.81 9.68 3.13
CA TYR A 44 1.74 8.45 2.35
C TYR A 44 2.48 8.59 1.02
N LYS A 45 2.30 9.74 0.35
CA LYS A 45 3.01 10.01 -0.90
C LYS A 45 4.53 10.02 -0.70
N SER A 46 5.01 10.67 0.36
CA SER A 46 6.44 10.68 0.68
C SER A 46 6.98 9.28 0.88
N LEU A 47 6.23 8.44 1.59
CA LEU A 47 6.65 7.07 1.85
C LEU A 47 6.67 6.25 0.56
N ALA A 48 5.70 6.46 -0.32
CA ALA A 48 5.67 5.80 -1.62
C ALA A 48 6.86 6.22 -2.47
N ASP A 49 7.18 7.51 -2.50
CA ASP A 49 8.31 8.02 -3.26
C ASP A 49 9.64 7.45 -2.74
N LYS A 50 9.74 7.26 -1.43
CA LYS A 50 10.96 6.77 -0.80
C LYS A 50 11.16 5.26 -0.93
N HIS A 51 10.08 4.49 -0.81
CA HIS A 51 10.18 3.04 -0.62
C HIS A 51 9.69 2.19 -1.79
N SER A 52 8.95 2.77 -2.75
CA SER A 52 8.45 1.97 -3.86
C SER A 52 9.60 1.39 -4.68
N ALA A 53 9.40 0.18 -5.19
CA ALA A 53 10.38 -0.52 -6.00
C ALA A 53 9.64 -1.30 -7.08
N GLU A 54 10.03 -1.10 -8.33
CA GLU A 54 9.33 -1.68 -9.47
C GLU A 54 9.18 -3.19 -9.32
N ASN A 55 7.96 -3.69 -9.52
CA ASN A 55 7.59 -5.11 -9.45
C ASN A 55 7.85 -5.76 -8.09
N THR A 56 8.22 -4.99 -7.06
CA THR A 56 8.60 -5.52 -5.76
C THR A 56 7.77 -4.94 -4.62
N LEU A 57 7.67 -3.61 -4.56
CA LEU A 57 6.85 -2.93 -3.55
C LEU A 57 6.07 -1.80 -4.21
N ALA A 58 4.76 -1.91 -4.20
CA ALA A 58 3.86 -0.88 -4.73
C ALA A 58 3.03 -0.26 -3.60
N PHE A 59 2.73 1.02 -3.76
CA PHE A 59 1.82 1.75 -2.89
C PHE A 59 0.58 2.11 -3.68
N ALA A 60 -0.59 1.78 -3.16
CA ALA A 60 -1.86 1.97 -3.85
C ALA A 60 -2.83 2.78 -2.99
N LYS A 61 -3.80 3.42 -3.65
CA LYS A 61 -4.91 4.09 -3.00
C LYS A 61 -6.22 3.58 -3.58
N VAL A 62 -7.18 3.30 -2.71
CA VAL A 62 -8.52 2.85 -3.09
C VAL A 62 -9.53 3.79 -2.46
N ASN A 63 -10.29 4.51 -3.29
CA ASN A 63 -11.40 5.31 -2.82
C ASN A 63 -12.58 4.38 -2.56
N VAL A 64 -12.98 4.26 -1.29
CA VAL A 64 -14.02 3.27 -0.90
C VAL A 64 -15.37 3.56 -1.53
N ASP A 65 -15.65 4.81 -1.90
CA ASP A 65 -16.91 5.16 -2.55
C ASP A 65 -16.93 4.76 -4.03
N ASN A 66 -15.76 4.77 -4.66
CA ASN A 66 -15.62 4.45 -6.09
C ASN A 66 -15.38 2.97 -6.35
N VAL A 67 -14.69 2.27 -5.44
CA VAL A 67 -14.36 0.85 -5.61
C VAL A 67 -14.91 0.07 -4.42
N GLN A 68 -16.24 0.09 -4.30
CA GLN A 68 -16.96 -0.51 -3.17
C GLN A 68 -16.70 -2.01 -3.03
N LYS A 69 -16.53 -2.71 -4.15
CA LYS A 69 -16.28 -4.14 -4.16
C LYS A 69 -15.02 -4.52 -3.36
N ILE A 70 -13.94 -3.74 -3.52
CA ILE A 70 -12.68 -4.00 -2.81
C ILE A 70 -12.82 -3.64 -1.33
N ALA A 71 -13.44 -2.52 -1.01
CA ALA A 71 -13.69 -2.13 0.38
C ALA A 71 -14.50 -3.21 1.11
N ALA A 72 -15.52 -3.75 0.45
CA ALA A 72 -16.34 -4.82 1.02
C ALA A 72 -15.54 -6.12 1.20
N ARG A 73 -14.69 -6.44 0.23
CA ARG A 73 -13.85 -7.66 0.26
C ARG A 73 -13.02 -7.73 1.55
N TYR A 74 -12.49 -6.60 1.99
CA TYR A 74 -11.61 -6.54 3.15
C TYR A 74 -12.28 -5.95 4.39
N GLY A 75 -13.60 -5.73 4.34
CA GLY A 75 -14.36 -5.29 5.51
C GLY A 75 -13.96 -3.91 6.01
N ILE A 76 -13.67 -2.98 5.09
CA ILE A 76 -13.25 -1.63 5.45
C ILE A 76 -14.44 -0.84 5.99
N THR A 77 -14.37 -0.41 7.26
CA THR A 77 -15.45 0.32 7.94
C THR A 77 -15.01 1.69 8.46
N ALA A 78 -13.72 1.97 8.43
CA ALA A 78 -13.19 3.25 8.89
C ALA A 78 -12.14 3.74 7.89
N MET A 79 -11.98 5.05 7.75
CA MET A 79 -10.99 5.63 6.86
C MET A 79 -10.16 6.68 7.59
N PRO A 80 -8.86 6.77 7.29
CA PRO A 80 -8.14 5.86 6.41
C PRO A 80 -7.90 4.51 7.08
N THR A 81 -7.80 3.46 6.28
CA THR A 81 -7.33 2.14 6.73
C THR A 81 -6.23 1.69 5.78
N PHE A 82 -5.13 1.25 6.34
CA PHE A 82 -3.98 0.76 5.55
C PHE A 82 -3.87 -0.74 5.71
N LEU A 83 -3.86 -1.45 4.60
CA LEU A 83 -3.63 -2.90 4.55
C LEU A 83 -2.31 -3.19 3.84
N PHE A 84 -1.76 -4.36 4.12
CA PHE A 84 -0.48 -4.77 3.53
C PHE A 84 -0.64 -6.17 2.95
N PHE A 85 0.04 -6.41 1.83
CA PHE A 85 -0.07 -7.67 1.10
C PHE A 85 1.31 -8.20 0.73
N LYS A 86 1.45 -9.51 0.74
CA LYS A 86 2.62 -10.21 0.23
C LYS A 86 2.15 -11.36 -0.64
N ASP A 87 2.62 -11.43 -1.87
CA ASP A 87 2.25 -12.47 -2.83
C ASP A 87 0.73 -12.62 -2.95
N GLY A 88 0.02 -11.48 -2.95
CA GLY A 88 -1.42 -11.43 -3.11
C GLY A 88 -2.23 -11.70 -1.85
N GLN A 89 -1.58 -12.00 -0.73
CA GLN A 89 -2.25 -12.33 0.53
C GLN A 89 -2.07 -11.19 1.54
N GLN A 90 -3.14 -10.86 2.27
CA GLN A 90 -3.05 -9.88 3.33
C GLN A 90 -2.13 -10.39 4.43
N VAL A 91 -1.23 -9.52 4.90
CA VAL A 91 -0.27 -9.87 5.95
C VAL A 91 -0.24 -8.78 7.03
N ALA A 92 0.23 -9.15 8.21
CA ALA A 92 0.51 -8.18 9.26
C ALA A 92 1.93 -7.64 9.08
N VAL A 93 2.11 -6.35 9.37
CA VAL A 93 3.41 -5.71 9.36
C VAL A 93 3.62 -5.10 10.74
N ASN A 94 4.77 -5.37 11.36
CA ASN A 94 5.06 -4.96 12.74
C ASN A 94 3.95 -5.38 13.72
N GLY A 95 3.36 -6.56 13.46
CA GLY A 95 2.31 -7.11 14.32
C GLY A 95 0.91 -6.54 14.08
N GLN A 96 0.73 -5.67 13.10
CA GLN A 96 -0.56 -5.05 12.79
C GLN A 96 -1.10 -5.58 11.47
N ALA A 97 -2.26 -6.23 11.50
CA ALA A 97 -2.94 -6.70 10.29
C ALA A 97 -3.49 -5.53 9.48
N MET A 98 -3.81 -4.43 10.14
CA MET A 98 -4.24 -3.19 9.50
C MET A 98 -3.91 -2.01 10.41
N ILE A 99 -3.77 -0.83 9.81
CA ILE A 99 -3.63 0.42 10.54
C ILE A 99 -4.90 1.22 10.28
N GLN A 100 -5.68 1.47 11.30
CA GLN A 100 -6.91 2.27 11.19
C GLN A 100 -6.63 3.65 11.74
N GLY A 101 -6.99 4.66 10.94
CA GLY A 101 -6.79 6.06 11.31
C GLY A 101 -5.50 6.64 10.76
N ALA A 102 -5.38 7.96 10.88
CA ALA A 102 -4.24 8.72 10.35
C ALA A 102 -3.12 8.74 11.39
N ASP A 103 -2.37 7.65 11.46
CA ASP A 103 -1.25 7.46 12.39
C ASP A 103 0.07 7.47 11.61
N PRO A 104 0.75 8.64 11.51
CA PRO A 104 1.98 8.73 10.73
C PRO A 104 3.10 7.85 11.25
N ARG A 105 3.19 7.66 12.57
CA ARG A 105 4.25 6.85 13.17
C ARG A 105 4.11 5.38 12.77
N SER A 106 2.93 4.80 12.95
CA SER A 106 2.68 3.41 12.59
C SER A 106 2.82 3.18 11.10
N LEU A 107 2.30 4.11 10.31
CA LEU A 107 2.40 4.02 8.85
C LEU A 107 3.86 4.11 8.39
N GLY A 108 4.61 5.05 8.94
CA GLY A 108 6.03 5.21 8.62
C GLY A 108 6.84 3.97 8.95
N ALA A 109 6.60 3.39 10.13
CA ALA A 109 7.30 2.19 10.56
C ALA A 109 6.97 1.00 9.64
N ALA A 110 5.71 0.87 9.23
CA ALA A 110 5.29 -0.19 8.32
C ALA A 110 5.95 -0.03 6.94
N ALA A 111 5.97 1.21 6.42
CA ALA A 111 6.59 1.48 5.12
C ALA A 111 8.09 1.20 5.15
N GLU A 112 8.78 1.56 6.23
CA GLU A 112 10.21 1.25 6.39
C GLU A 112 10.44 -0.25 6.41
N LYS A 113 9.61 -0.99 7.12
CA LYS A 113 9.72 -2.45 7.16
C LYS A 113 9.54 -3.06 5.78
N LEU A 114 8.52 -2.63 5.06
CA LEU A 114 8.28 -3.11 3.70
C LEU A 114 9.42 -2.72 2.76
N GLY A 115 9.92 -1.49 2.88
CA GLY A 115 11.06 -1.02 2.09
C GLY A 115 12.30 -1.87 2.29
N GLY A 116 12.59 -2.23 3.54
CA GLY A 116 13.70 -3.10 3.88
C GLY A 116 13.54 -4.51 3.30
N LEU A 117 12.33 -5.06 3.40
CA LEU A 117 12.02 -6.37 2.84
C LEU A 117 12.13 -6.36 1.30
N ALA A 118 11.67 -5.30 0.67
CA ALA A 118 11.75 -5.14 -0.78
C ALA A 118 13.21 -5.06 -1.23
N GLN A 119 14.03 -4.29 -0.52
CA GLN A 119 15.45 -4.16 -0.83
C GLN A 119 16.17 -5.50 -0.71
N LYS A 120 15.88 -6.25 0.33
CA LYS A 120 16.43 -7.58 0.54
C LYS A 120 16.03 -8.53 -0.60
N ARG A 121 14.76 -8.46 -1.02
CA ARG A 121 14.25 -9.26 -2.12
C ARG A 121 15.00 -8.96 -3.43
N LEU A 122 15.25 -7.68 -3.71
CA LEU A 122 16.00 -7.26 -4.88
C LEU A 122 17.44 -7.76 -4.85
N GLU A 123 18.10 -7.70 -3.71
CA GLU A 123 19.45 -8.21 -3.53
C GLU A 123 19.51 -9.73 -3.74
N GLU A 124 18.54 -10.47 -3.22
CA GLU A 124 18.47 -11.91 -3.40
C GLU A 124 18.27 -12.26 -4.87
N ALA A 125 17.44 -11.52 -5.60
CA ALA A 125 17.20 -11.73 -7.01
C ALA A 125 18.47 -11.51 -7.83
N GLN A 126 19.24 -10.46 -7.51
CA GLN A 126 20.51 -10.18 -8.18
C GLN A 126 21.54 -11.25 -7.91
N THR A 127 21.61 -11.74 -6.68
CA THR A 127 22.52 -12.82 -6.31
C THR A 127 22.16 -14.11 -7.03
N ALA A 128 20.87 -14.40 -7.17
CA ALA A 128 20.41 -15.62 -7.82
C ALA A 128 20.72 -15.66 -9.31
N THR A 129 20.86 -14.49 -9.95
CA THR A 129 21.15 -14.37 -11.39
C THR A 129 22.64 -14.26 -11.71
N ALA A 130 23.47 -14.16 -10.70
CA ALA A 130 24.92 -13.97 -10.89
C ALA A 130 25.62 -15.24 -11.36
#